data_c89bdc802cef09ef94464899f16182c3
#
_entry.id   c89bdc802cef09ef94464899f16182c3
#
_cell.length_a   1.000
_cell.length_b   1.000
_cell.length_c   1.000
_cell.angle_alpha   90.00
_cell.angle_beta   90.00
_cell.angle_gamma   90.00
#
_symmetry.space_group_name_H-M   'P 1'
#
loop_
_entity.id
_entity.type
_entity.pdbx_description
1 polymer ?
#
loop_
_entity_poly.entity_id
_entity_poly.type
_entity_poly.pdbx_seq_one_letter_code
_entity_poly.pdbx_strand_id
1 'polypeptide(L)'
;MRRTALFLFPFLAFLLSACTVPTQPLEPADLVFNISCRAAITSGETQVTCEVNRTGPGILRVSILQPEDLAGMDYYWSGEGFSVAYAGLEAQSEVCTLPQTNFALVLQQVLDYACRPDVLTVEEDHTYHGSFDGCDFSLTADPETGQILSLAIPQKDFMAQFLYDPPAERPLVVK
;
A
#
# COMPACT_ATOMS: atom_id res chain seq x y z
N MET A 1 57.00 -1.89 -44.50
CA MET A 1 56.03 -2.99 -44.55
C MET A 1 55.37 -3.11 -43.18
N ARG A 2 54.08 -2.87 -43.13
CA ARG A 2 53.10 -3.36 -42.11
C ARG A 2 53.43 -3.25 -40.62
N ARG A 3 52.98 -2.20 -39.98
CA ARG A 3 52.60 -2.14 -38.55
C ARG A 3 51.66 -0.96 -38.32
N THR A 4 50.40 -1.06 -38.77
CA THR A 4 49.34 -0.13 -38.47
C THR A 4 48.01 -0.88 -38.45
N ALA A 5 47.69 -1.57 -37.34
CA ALA A 5 46.33 -2.04 -37.06
C ALA A 5 46.25 -2.64 -35.65
N LEU A 6 46.33 -1.88 -34.57
CA LEU A 6 45.99 -2.38 -33.26
C LEU A 6 45.66 -1.28 -32.23
N PHE A 7 44.90 -0.23 -32.62
CA PHE A 7 44.52 0.80 -31.65
C PHE A 7 43.04 1.23 -31.74
N LEU A 8 42.18 0.40 -32.31
CA LEU A 8 40.75 0.78 -32.48
C LEU A 8 39.76 0.00 -31.60
N PHE A 9 40.20 -0.78 -30.59
CA PHE A 9 39.32 -1.65 -29.85
C PHE A 9 39.00 -1.28 -28.39
N PRO A 10 39.63 -0.30 -27.72
CA PRO A 10 39.18 0.06 -26.36
C PRO A 10 38.13 1.17 -26.28
N PHE A 11 37.72 1.79 -27.41
CA PHE A 11 36.80 2.94 -27.35
C PHE A 11 35.32 2.56 -27.41
N LEU A 12 34.98 1.29 -27.70
CA LEU A 12 33.59 0.84 -27.81
C LEU A 12 33.02 0.25 -26.48
N ALA A 13 33.85 0.08 -25.46
CA ALA A 13 33.43 -0.50 -24.18
C ALA A 13 32.86 0.54 -23.17
N PHE A 14 32.91 1.83 -23.50
CA PHE A 14 32.51 2.91 -22.59
C PHE A 14 31.08 3.43 -22.81
N LEU A 15 30.30 2.89 -23.73
CA LEU A 15 28.96 3.40 -24.06
C LEU A 15 27.79 2.60 -23.44
N LEU A 16 28.05 1.64 -22.54
CA LEU A 16 27.00 0.85 -21.87
C LEU A 16 26.89 1.13 -20.37
N SER A 17 27.40 2.26 -19.90
CA SER A 17 26.95 2.78 -18.59
C SER A 17 25.57 3.38 -18.80
N ALA A 18 24.54 2.54 -18.88
CA ALA A 18 23.17 2.99 -18.66
C ALA A 18 23.14 3.57 -17.24
N CYS A 19 23.25 4.88 -17.12
CA CYS A 19 22.93 5.59 -15.91
C CYS A 19 21.45 5.28 -15.63
N THR A 20 21.18 4.35 -14.72
CA THR A 20 19.88 4.32 -14.04
C THR A 20 19.84 5.62 -13.25
N VAL A 21 19.15 6.61 -13.80
CA VAL A 21 18.83 7.82 -13.05
C VAL A 21 18.04 7.36 -11.85
N PRO A 22 18.50 7.56 -10.59
CA PRO A 22 17.69 7.21 -9.44
C PRO A 22 16.39 7.99 -9.56
N THR A 23 15.26 7.28 -9.60
CA THR A 23 13.94 7.90 -9.60
C THR A 23 13.81 8.63 -8.27
N GLN A 24 13.63 9.94 -8.33
CA GLN A 24 13.42 10.73 -7.11
C GLN A 24 12.12 10.26 -6.44
N PRO A 25 12.09 10.09 -5.10
CA PRO A 25 10.85 9.70 -4.42
C PRO A 25 9.74 10.73 -4.66
N LEU A 26 8.51 10.25 -4.75
CA LEU A 26 7.35 11.11 -4.85
C LEU A 26 7.18 11.94 -3.58
N GLU A 27 6.66 13.14 -3.72
CA GLU A 27 6.25 13.91 -2.55
C GLU A 27 5.09 13.20 -1.83
N PRO A 28 5.00 13.28 -0.49
CA PRO A 28 3.90 12.66 0.27
C PRO A 28 2.50 13.05 -0.24
N ALA A 29 2.35 14.23 -0.82
CA ALA A 29 1.11 14.74 -1.40
C ALA A 29 0.68 13.99 -2.68
N ASP A 30 1.62 13.33 -3.36
CA ASP A 30 1.36 12.59 -4.61
C ASP A 30 0.99 11.13 -4.36
N LEU A 31 0.99 10.67 -3.09
CA LEU A 31 0.58 9.32 -2.73
C LEU A 31 -0.91 9.10 -2.94
N VAL A 32 -1.24 7.93 -3.50
CA VAL A 32 -2.62 7.55 -3.78
C VAL A 32 -3.20 6.75 -2.62
N PHE A 33 -3.98 7.42 -1.77
CA PHE A 33 -4.67 6.80 -0.64
C PHE A 33 -6.03 6.20 -0.99
N ASN A 34 -6.50 6.34 -2.23
CA ASN A 34 -7.66 5.59 -2.72
C ASN A 34 -7.19 4.19 -3.10
N ILE A 35 -7.63 3.20 -2.33
CA ILE A 35 -7.16 1.81 -2.43
C ILE A 35 -8.32 0.93 -2.87
N SER A 36 -8.10 0.12 -3.90
CA SER A 36 -9.02 -0.94 -4.32
C SER A 36 -8.17 -2.12 -4.76
N CYS A 37 -7.93 -3.05 -3.85
CA CYS A 37 -7.01 -4.18 -4.08
C CYS A 37 -7.26 -5.30 -3.08
N ARG A 38 -6.56 -6.42 -3.25
CA ARG A 38 -6.39 -7.42 -2.19
C ARG A 38 -5.26 -7.00 -1.26
N ALA A 39 -5.37 -7.40 0.00
CA ALA A 39 -4.29 -7.21 0.95
C ALA A 39 -4.03 -8.48 1.76
N ALA A 40 -2.75 -8.72 2.05
CA ALA A 40 -2.32 -9.68 3.04
C ALA A 40 -1.93 -8.90 4.29
N ILE A 41 -2.61 -9.17 5.41
CA ILE A 41 -2.41 -8.44 6.67
C ILE A 41 -1.99 -9.42 7.75
N THR A 42 -0.91 -9.08 8.45
CA THR A 42 -0.46 -9.72 9.68
C THR A 42 -0.60 -8.73 10.83
N SER A 43 -1.21 -9.14 11.94
CA SER A 43 -1.35 -8.34 13.15
C SER A 43 -1.19 -9.25 14.37
N GLY A 44 -0.01 -9.25 14.98
CA GLY A 44 0.38 -10.25 15.96
C GLY A 44 0.28 -11.67 15.39
N GLU A 45 -0.49 -12.54 16.04
CA GLU A 45 -0.72 -13.91 15.58
C GLU A 45 -1.81 -14.03 14.48
N THR A 46 -2.55 -12.94 14.22
CA THR A 46 -3.63 -12.93 13.23
C THR A 46 -3.06 -12.70 11.84
N GLN A 47 -3.41 -13.59 10.90
CA GLN A 47 -3.08 -13.43 9.47
C GLN A 47 -4.36 -13.52 8.65
N VAL A 48 -4.61 -12.52 7.82
CA VAL A 48 -5.80 -12.48 6.96
C VAL A 48 -5.43 -12.08 5.54
N THR A 49 -6.17 -12.62 4.58
CA THR A 49 -6.25 -12.07 3.22
C THR A 49 -7.62 -11.44 3.06
N CYS A 50 -7.67 -10.21 2.57
CA CYS A 50 -8.91 -9.46 2.45
C CYS A 50 -8.93 -8.63 1.16
N GLU A 51 -10.13 -8.21 0.76
CA GLU A 51 -10.31 -7.09 -0.16
C GLU A 51 -10.37 -5.80 0.65
N VAL A 52 -9.66 -4.80 0.17
CA VAL A 52 -9.62 -3.46 0.77
C VAL A 52 -10.13 -2.46 -0.26
N ASN A 53 -11.17 -1.72 0.11
CA ASN A 53 -11.70 -0.64 -0.71
C ASN A 53 -11.78 0.64 0.14
N ARG A 54 -10.95 1.63 -0.18
CA ARG A 54 -10.91 2.94 0.47
C ARG A 54 -11.09 4.03 -0.58
N THR A 55 -12.11 4.85 -0.42
CA THR A 55 -12.41 5.94 -1.36
C THR A 55 -12.12 7.33 -0.79
N GLY A 56 -11.75 7.42 0.47
CA GLY A 56 -11.41 8.67 1.13
C GLY A 56 -11.29 8.51 2.64
N PRO A 57 -10.93 9.58 3.37
CA PRO A 57 -10.89 9.57 4.83
C PRO A 57 -12.24 9.17 5.44
N GLY A 58 -12.21 8.27 6.41
CA GLY A 58 -13.42 7.76 7.08
C GLY A 58 -14.25 6.78 6.24
N ILE A 59 -13.85 6.47 5.01
CA ILE A 59 -14.59 5.55 4.14
C ILE A 59 -13.68 4.39 3.75
N LEU A 60 -13.89 3.27 4.40
CA LEU A 60 -13.10 2.04 4.20
C LEU A 60 -14.02 0.83 4.31
N ARG A 61 -13.85 -0.13 3.40
CA ARG A 61 -14.38 -1.48 3.52
C ARG A 61 -13.25 -2.49 3.51
N VAL A 62 -13.31 -3.46 4.43
CA VAL A 62 -12.40 -4.59 4.51
C VAL A 62 -13.22 -5.87 4.54
N SER A 63 -13.15 -6.66 3.47
CA SER A 63 -13.88 -7.93 3.31
C SER A 63 -12.91 -9.09 3.45
N ILE A 64 -13.05 -9.93 4.46
CA ILE A 64 -12.14 -11.04 4.72
C ILE A 64 -12.40 -12.16 3.72
N LEU A 65 -11.32 -12.64 3.07
CA LEU A 65 -11.30 -13.78 2.16
C LEU A 65 -10.74 -15.04 2.83
N GLN A 66 -9.75 -14.87 3.71
CA GLN A 66 -9.09 -15.94 4.46
C GLN A 66 -8.70 -15.43 5.85
N PRO A 67 -8.67 -16.31 6.87
CA PRO A 67 -8.96 -17.75 6.87
C PRO A 67 -10.45 -18.06 6.65
N GLU A 68 -10.77 -19.33 6.38
CA GLU A 68 -12.12 -19.78 6.01
C GLU A 68 -13.18 -19.52 7.10
N ASP A 69 -12.80 -19.61 8.36
CA ASP A 69 -13.66 -19.35 9.52
C ASP A 69 -14.03 -17.87 9.69
N LEU A 70 -13.31 -16.95 9.04
CA LEU A 70 -13.60 -15.52 9.02
C LEU A 70 -14.05 -15.04 7.62
N ALA A 71 -14.00 -15.91 6.62
CA ALA A 71 -14.34 -15.52 5.25
C ALA A 71 -15.79 -15.02 5.14
N GLY A 72 -15.97 -13.89 4.46
CA GLY A 72 -17.25 -13.18 4.36
C GLY A 72 -17.56 -12.25 5.52
N MET A 73 -16.64 -12.06 6.48
CA MET A 73 -16.74 -10.97 7.45
C MET A 73 -16.37 -9.65 6.78
N ASP A 74 -17.23 -8.67 6.91
CA ASP A 74 -17.08 -7.32 6.37
C ASP A 74 -16.99 -6.30 7.50
N TYR A 75 -15.99 -5.44 7.44
CA TYR A 75 -15.90 -4.21 8.23
C TYR A 75 -16.11 -3.02 7.31
N TYR A 76 -16.98 -2.10 7.68
CA TYR A 76 -17.29 -0.95 6.86
C TYR A 76 -17.40 0.35 7.66
N TRP A 77 -16.64 1.35 7.29
CA TRP A 77 -16.72 2.74 7.73
C TRP A 77 -17.30 3.59 6.60
N SER A 78 -18.40 4.29 6.87
CA SER A 78 -19.14 5.09 5.88
C SER A 78 -18.91 6.60 5.99
N GLY A 79 -18.13 7.05 6.98
CA GLY A 79 -18.05 8.46 7.35
C GLY A 79 -19.17 8.90 8.32
N GLU A 80 -20.31 8.23 8.32
CA GLU A 80 -21.44 8.47 9.23
C GLU A 80 -21.53 7.44 10.36
N GLY A 81 -20.79 6.35 10.25
CA GLY A 81 -20.80 5.26 11.22
C GLY A 81 -19.95 4.08 10.79
N PHE A 82 -20.07 3.04 11.58
CA PHE A 82 -19.35 1.79 11.42
C PHE A 82 -20.34 0.62 11.40
N SER A 83 -20.13 -0.35 10.52
CA SER A 83 -20.84 -1.62 10.55
C SER A 83 -19.89 -2.81 10.43
N VAL A 84 -20.34 -3.93 10.99
CA VAL A 84 -19.74 -5.24 10.81
C VAL A 84 -20.82 -6.21 10.36
N ALA A 85 -20.54 -6.97 9.31
CA ALA A 85 -21.43 -8.01 8.82
C ALA A 85 -20.71 -9.35 8.76
N TYR A 86 -21.40 -10.45 9.14
CA TYR A 86 -20.89 -11.80 9.04
C TYR A 86 -22.04 -12.82 9.04
N ALA A 87 -22.01 -13.79 8.13
CA ALA A 87 -22.97 -14.88 8.05
C ALA A 87 -24.45 -14.41 8.01
N GLY A 88 -24.72 -13.28 7.35
CA GLY A 88 -26.07 -12.71 7.24
C GLY A 88 -26.53 -11.89 8.46
N LEU A 89 -25.69 -11.74 9.48
CA LEU A 89 -25.89 -10.84 10.60
C LEU A 89 -25.16 -9.54 10.33
N GLU A 90 -25.76 -8.40 10.74
CA GLU A 90 -25.16 -7.08 10.64
C GLU A 90 -25.34 -6.35 11.97
N ALA A 91 -24.28 -5.69 12.41
CA ALA A 91 -24.29 -4.77 13.55
C ALA A 91 -23.81 -3.39 13.07
N GLN A 92 -24.55 -2.35 13.44
CA GLN A 92 -24.25 -0.96 13.08
C GLN A 92 -24.11 -0.12 14.32
N SER A 93 -23.22 0.90 14.26
CA SER A 93 -23.02 1.86 15.35
C SER A 93 -22.52 3.18 14.77
N GLU A 94 -22.90 4.31 15.39
CA GLU A 94 -22.35 5.63 15.05
C GLU A 94 -20.85 5.73 15.40
N VAL A 95 -20.40 4.92 16.35
CA VAL A 95 -18.99 4.89 16.80
C VAL A 95 -18.43 3.48 16.64
N CYS A 96 -17.22 3.38 16.12
CA CYS A 96 -16.54 2.10 16.01
C CYS A 96 -16.26 1.54 17.41
N THR A 97 -16.78 0.35 17.70
CA THR A 97 -16.65 -0.35 18.97
C THR A 97 -15.62 -1.50 18.95
N LEU A 98 -14.85 -1.61 17.87
CA LEU A 98 -13.79 -2.62 17.76
C LEU A 98 -12.68 -2.38 18.78
N PRO A 99 -12.06 -3.45 19.29
CA PRO A 99 -10.83 -3.30 20.07
C PRO A 99 -9.74 -2.55 19.31
N GLN A 100 -8.94 -1.75 19.99
CA GLN A 100 -7.83 -0.98 19.42
C GLN A 100 -6.74 -1.88 18.77
N THR A 101 -6.73 -3.17 19.08
CA THR A 101 -5.87 -4.18 18.47
C THR A 101 -6.46 -4.81 17.21
N ASN A 102 -7.71 -4.48 16.85
CA ASN A 102 -8.33 -5.02 15.64
C ASN A 102 -7.60 -4.51 14.40
N PHE A 103 -7.15 -5.40 13.55
CA PHE A 103 -6.34 -5.07 12.37
C PHE A 103 -7.05 -4.12 11.39
N ALA A 104 -8.36 -4.27 11.21
CA ALA A 104 -9.12 -3.41 10.30
C ALA A 104 -9.25 -1.98 10.84
N LEU A 105 -9.41 -1.83 12.18
CA LEU A 105 -9.41 -0.52 12.82
C LEU A 105 -8.03 0.14 12.75
N VAL A 106 -6.96 -0.61 13.02
CA VAL A 106 -5.57 -0.11 12.89
C VAL A 106 -5.32 0.39 11.46
N LEU A 107 -5.68 -0.42 10.47
CA LEU A 107 -5.54 -0.06 9.04
C LEU A 107 -6.28 1.24 8.74
N GLN A 108 -7.55 1.35 9.12
CA GLN A 108 -8.37 2.53 8.88
C GLN A 108 -7.77 3.78 9.52
N GLN A 109 -7.42 3.71 10.80
CA GLN A 109 -6.91 4.87 11.54
C GLN A 109 -5.58 5.38 10.98
N VAL A 110 -4.64 4.47 10.66
CA VAL A 110 -3.32 4.87 10.15
C VAL A 110 -3.41 5.42 8.74
N LEU A 111 -4.21 4.83 7.85
CA LEU A 111 -4.41 5.38 6.50
C LEU A 111 -5.09 6.75 6.52
N ASP A 112 -6.07 6.95 7.42
CA ASP A 112 -6.74 8.26 7.57
C ASP A 112 -5.85 9.32 8.23
N TYR A 113 -4.89 8.90 9.03
CA TYR A 113 -3.89 9.81 9.58
C TYR A 113 -2.81 10.14 8.56
N ALA A 114 -2.28 9.14 7.86
CA ALA A 114 -1.19 9.28 6.91
C ALA A 114 -1.54 10.16 5.69
N CYS A 115 -2.82 10.20 5.29
CA CYS A 115 -3.25 11.05 4.17
C CYS A 115 -3.37 12.54 4.51
N ARG A 116 -3.09 12.95 5.76
CA ARG A 116 -3.11 14.36 6.17
C ARG A 116 -1.83 15.07 5.72
N PRO A 117 -1.89 16.38 5.43
CA PRO A 117 -0.70 17.16 5.13
C PRO A 117 0.33 17.09 6.27
N ASP A 118 1.59 17.16 5.92
CA ASP A 118 2.75 17.30 6.84
C ASP A 118 2.92 16.16 7.88
N VAL A 119 2.23 15.02 7.67
CA VAL A 119 2.34 13.85 8.56
C VAL A 119 3.50 12.94 8.15
N LEU A 120 3.74 12.81 6.86
CA LEU A 120 4.74 11.90 6.32
C LEU A 120 6.04 12.63 5.98
N THR A 121 7.15 11.97 6.28
CA THR A 121 8.47 12.28 5.75
C THR A 121 8.88 11.18 4.78
N VAL A 122 9.64 11.51 3.73
CA VAL A 122 10.08 10.55 2.71
C VAL A 122 11.58 10.36 2.77
N GLU A 123 12.03 9.11 2.58
CA GLU A 123 13.43 8.74 2.40
C GLU A 123 13.73 8.41 0.93
N GLU A 124 15.03 8.34 0.58
CA GLU A 124 15.49 8.11 -0.81
C GLU A 124 15.05 6.78 -1.40
N ASP A 125 14.70 5.80 -0.58
CA ASP A 125 14.26 4.46 -0.98
C ASP A 125 12.74 4.34 -1.24
N HIS A 126 12.02 5.48 -1.35
CA HIS A 126 10.57 5.55 -1.48
C HIS A 126 9.80 5.02 -0.26
N THR A 127 10.44 5.03 0.90
CA THR A 127 9.79 4.74 2.19
C THR A 127 9.33 6.04 2.83
N TYR A 128 8.09 6.05 3.27
CA TYR A 128 7.45 7.19 3.94
C TYR A 128 7.23 6.84 5.39
N HIS A 129 7.65 7.72 6.28
CA HIS A 129 7.58 7.52 7.72
C HIS A 129 6.62 8.51 8.36
N GLY A 130 5.90 8.04 9.38
CA GLY A 130 5.03 8.84 10.22
C GLY A 130 4.92 8.25 11.61
N SER A 131 4.28 8.98 12.52
CA SER A 131 4.01 8.49 13.87
C SER A 131 2.55 8.76 14.23
N PHE A 132 1.84 7.73 14.69
CA PHE A 132 0.44 7.77 15.08
C PHE A 132 0.23 7.07 16.43
N ASP A 133 -0.41 7.75 17.37
CA ASP A 133 -0.72 7.22 18.70
C ASP A 133 0.52 6.65 19.43
N GLY A 134 1.66 7.36 19.30
CA GLY A 134 2.93 6.96 19.90
C GLY A 134 3.63 5.77 19.25
N CYS A 135 3.14 5.29 18.12
CA CYS A 135 3.74 4.22 17.32
C CYS A 135 4.24 4.79 15.99
N ASP A 136 5.47 4.45 15.61
CA ASP A 136 6.00 4.78 14.32
C ASP A 136 5.45 3.81 13.27
N PHE A 137 5.16 4.34 12.10
CA PHE A 137 4.74 3.53 10.95
C PHE A 137 5.53 3.91 9.71
N SER A 138 5.62 2.97 8.79
CA SER A 138 6.20 3.19 7.47
C SER A 138 5.25 2.72 6.37
N LEU A 139 5.28 3.46 5.26
CA LEU A 139 4.60 3.12 4.02
C LEU A 139 5.64 2.97 2.92
N THR A 140 5.45 2.01 2.02
CA THR A 140 6.14 2.00 0.73
C THR A 140 5.13 2.26 -0.37
N ALA A 141 5.56 2.93 -1.43
CA ALA A 141 4.71 3.23 -2.57
C ALA A 141 5.40 2.90 -3.89
N ASP A 142 4.61 2.64 -4.89
CA ASP A 142 5.07 2.50 -6.27
C ASP A 142 5.56 3.87 -6.78
N PRO A 143 6.81 3.98 -7.24
CA PRO A 143 7.41 5.26 -7.62
C PRO A 143 6.81 5.90 -8.89
N GLU A 144 6.08 5.13 -9.70
CA GLU A 144 5.48 5.63 -10.93
C GLU A 144 4.02 6.07 -10.72
N THR A 145 3.30 5.34 -9.86
CA THR A 145 1.86 5.52 -9.70
C THR A 145 1.46 6.16 -8.38
N GLY A 146 2.35 6.20 -7.39
CA GLY A 146 2.05 6.64 -6.03
C GLY A 146 1.15 5.68 -5.23
N GLN A 147 0.82 4.51 -5.78
CA GLN A 147 0.01 3.50 -5.09
C GLN A 147 0.76 2.94 -3.88
N ILE A 148 0.10 2.87 -2.74
CA ILE A 148 0.69 2.33 -1.51
C ILE A 148 0.82 0.81 -1.66
N LEU A 149 2.04 0.29 -1.50
CA LEU A 149 2.36 -1.13 -1.63
C LEU A 149 2.40 -1.84 -0.28
N SER A 150 2.81 -1.15 0.78
CA SER A 150 2.83 -1.73 2.12
C SER A 150 2.62 -0.69 3.21
N LEU A 151 2.19 -1.17 4.38
CA LEU A 151 2.12 -0.41 5.63
C LEU A 151 2.67 -1.30 6.75
N ALA A 152 3.62 -0.79 7.53
CA ALA A 152 4.17 -1.50 8.69
C ALA A 152 4.11 -0.63 9.94
N ILE A 153 3.78 -1.25 11.09
CA ILE A 153 3.80 -0.64 12.43
C ILE A 153 4.50 -1.63 13.36
N PRO A 154 5.84 -1.57 13.46
CA PRO A 154 6.61 -2.58 14.20
C PRO A 154 6.18 -2.74 15.65
N GLN A 155 5.83 -1.65 16.34
CA GLN A 155 5.41 -1.68 17.74
C GLN A 155 4.06 -2.40 17.99
N LYS A 156 3.28 -2.64 16.92
CA LYS A 156 1.99 -3.36 16.97
C LYS A 156 2.07 -4.74 16.29
N ASP A 157 3.25 -5.19 15.88
CA ASP A 157 3.42 -6.39 15.04
C ASP A 157 2.47 -6.38 13.83
N PHE A 158 2.27 -5.21 13.24
CA PHE A 158 1.33 -5.01 12.14
C PHE A 158 2.06 -4.81 10.82
N MET A 159 1.64 -5.57 9.81
CA MET A 159 2.09 -5.45 8.42
C MET A 159 0.91 -5.66 7.47
N ALA A 160 0.70 -4.74 6.55
CA ALA A 160 -0.22 -4.92 5.42
C ALA A 160 0.56 -4.82 4.11
N GLN A 161 0.33 -5.76 3.20
CA GLN A 161 0.84 -5.75 1.82
C GLN A 161 -0.34 -5.63 0.87
N PHE A 162 -0.33 -4.62 0.01
CA PHE A 162 -1.40 -4.33 -0.94
C PHE A 162 -1.04 -4.90 -2.31
N LEU A 163 -1.93 -5.73 -2.85
CA LEU A 163 -1.75 -6.48 -4.08
C LEU A 163 -2.77 -5.98 -5.11
N TYR A 164 -2.32 -5.08 -5.96
CA TYR A 164 -3.14 -4.55 -7.04
C TYR A 164 -3.19 -5.53 -8.21
N ASP A 165 -4.36 -5.73 -8.78
CA ASP A 165 -4.46 -6.48 -10.02
C ASP A 165 -3.77 -5.68 -11.14
N PRO A 166 -3.01 -6.34 -12.03
CA PRO A 166 -2.42 -5.65 -13.17
C PRO A 166 -3.53 -4.96 -13.98
N PRO A 167 -3.27 -3.76 -14.54
CA PRO A 167 -4.24 -3.08 -15.37
C PRO A 167 -4.69 -4.02 -16.50
N ALA A 168 -6.00 -4.21 -16.65
CA ALA A 168 -6.55 -5.05 -17.69
C ALA A 168 -5.95 -4.64 -19.04
N GLU A 169 -5.25 -5.55 -19.71
CA GLU A 169 -4.69 -5.29 -21.04
C GLU A 169 -5.82 -4.79 -21.93
N ARG A 170 -5.72 -3.54 -22.38
CA ARG A 170 -6.68 -3.01 -23.34
C ARG A 170 -6.55 -3.87 -24.62
N PRO A 171 -7.61 -4.51 -25.09
CA PRO A 171 -7.54 -5.24 -26.34
C PRO A 171 -7.05 -4.31 -27.43
N LEU A 172 -5.96 -4.70 -28.09
CA LEU A 172 -5.45 -3.99 -29.24
C LEU A 172 -6.58 -3.91 -30.29
N VAL A 173 -7.16 -2.74 -30.45
CA VAL A 173 -8.08 -2.49 -31.57
C VAL A 173 -7.24 -2.50 -32.83
N VAL A 174 -7.14 -3.65 -33.47
CA VAL A 174 -6.57 -3.79 -34.81
C VAL A 174 -7.54 -3.10 -35.76
N LYS A 175 -7.11 -1.95 -36.33
CA LYS A 175 -7.81 -1.27 -37.42
C LYS A 175 -7.46 -1.92 -38.75
#